data_b0a794f5dcdb95aa40a62fc3cfe19957
#
_entry.id   b0a794f5dcdb95aa40a62fc3cfe19957
#
_cell.length_a   1.000
_cell.length_b   1.000
_cell.length_c   1.000
_cell.angle_alpha   90.00
_cell.angle_beta   90.00
_cell.angle_gamma   90.00
#
_symmetry.space_group_name_H-M   'P 1'
#
loop_
_entity.id
_entity.type
_entity.pdbx_description
1 polymer ?
#
loop_
_entity_poly.entity_id
_entity_poly.type
_entity_poly.pdbx_seq_one_letter_code
_entity_poly.pdbx_strand_id
1 'polypeptide(L)'
;FGEAFKISHEATFFKNLLLLALAIGNILAVRHERLFPKHGFGKWTALACLIFATAIPVHSALFLPPVDFLPYNRGTNLDGHPDFAIFNGQYEEVTDSLLNLPGSKPLAIITAREELKAEDWKKLKTFSTLAKQGDISLCLMSLPGLNERNTMETYYADEVTLKSILRSEKGILIVENSIIRAKWNLDTYPAKLIRHATE
;
A
#
# COMPACT_ATOMS: atom_id res chain seq x y z
N PHE A 1 5.91 5.47 9.34
CA PHE A 1 6.27 6.48 8.33
C PHE A 1 7.61 6.05 7.77
N GLY A 2 7.63 5.64 6.48
CA GLY A 2 8.79 5.05 5.82
C GLY A 2 10.01 5.99 5.79
N GLU A 3 11.18 5.43 5.56
CA GLU A 3 12.49 6.08 5.59
C GLU A 3 12.63 7.29 4.64
N ALA A 4 11.74 7.44 3.66
CA ALA A 4 11.75 8.54 2.69
C ALA A 4 11.55 9.93 3.32
N PHE A 5 11.00 10.02 4.54
CA PHE A 5 10.87 11.25 5.30
C PHE A 5 11.28 11.00 6.76
N LYS A 6 12.56 10.81 7.00
CA LYS A 6 13.13 11.01 8.35
C LYS A 6 13.05 12.51 8.68
N ILE A 7 11.85 12.94 9.07
CA ILE A 7 11.69 14.26 9.65
C ILE A 7 12.44 14.22 10.98
N SER A 8 13.49 15.04 11.14
CA SER A 8 14.23 15.14 12.39
C SER A 8 13.27 15.46 13.54
N HIS A 9 13.63 15.08 14.76
CA HIS A 9 12.83 15.39 15.95
C HIS A 9 12.54 16.90 16.07
N GLU A 10 13.50 17.72 15.68
CA GLU A 10 13.36 19.18 15.63
C GLU A 10 12.30 19.62 14.61
N ALA A 11 12.34 19.10 13.38
CA ALA A 11 11.34 19.43 12.35
C ALA A 11 9.93 18.94 12.74
N THR A 12 9.82 17.80 13.43
CA THR A 12 8.56 17.32 14.00
C THR A 12 8.06 18.26 15.10
N PHE A 13 8.94 18.74 15.96
CA PHE A 13 8.60 19.72 16.99
C PHE A 13 8.09 21.04 16.38
N PHE A 14 8.81 21.60 15.41
CA PHE A 14 8.39 22.84 14.72
C PHE A 14 7.06 22.66 13.97
N LYS A 15 6.85 21.53 13.30
CA LYS A 15 5.56 21.21 12.67
C LYS A 15 4.42 21.20 13.70
N ASN A 16 4.62 20.56 14.85
CA ASN A 16 3.60 20.48 15.88
C ASN A 16 3.36 21.83 16.55
N LEU A 17 4.41 22.65 16.75
CA LEU A 17 4.31 24.00 17.24
C LEU A 17 3.53 24.91 16.28
N LEU A 18 3.77 24.78 14.97
CA LEU A 18 3.02 25.49 13.94
C LEU A 18 1.53 25.11 13.97
N LEU A 19 1.23 23.79 14.05
CA LEU A 19 -0.15 23.33 14.16
C LEU A 19 -0.85 23.83 15.41
N LEU A 20 -0.14 23.87 16.53
CA LEU A 20 -0.65 24.44 17.79
C LEU A 20 -0.92 25.95 17.66
N ALA A 21 0.01 26.69 17.06
CA ALA A 21 -0.15 28.13 16.82
C ALA A 21 -1.36 28.41 15.90
N LEU A 22 -1.55 27.62 14.85
CA LEU A 22 -2.72 27.70 13.96
C LEU A 22 -4.02 27.37 14.70
N ALA A 23 -4.03 26.35 15.58
CA ALA A 23 -5.18 26.00 16.40
C ALA A 23 -5.54 27.12 17.38
N ILE A 24 -4.56 27.70 18.08
CA ILE A 24 -4.75 28.86 18.99
C ILE A 24 -5.24 30.07 18.21
N GLY A 25 -4.62 30.38 17.06
CA GLY A 25 -5.07 31.45 16.17
C GLY A 25 -6.52 31.29 15.74
N ASN A 26 -6.94 30.07 15.43
CA ASN A 26 -8.32 29.76 15.05
C ASN A 26 -9.30 29.97 16.23
N ILE A 27 -8.92 29.53 17.45
CA ILE A 27 -9.72 29.73 18.66
C ILE A 27 -9.88 31.23 18.98
N LEU A 28 -8.79 31.99 18.86
CA LEU A 28 -8.80 33.45 19.07
C LEU A 28 -9.62 34.17 17.99
N ALA A 29 -9.52 33.74 16.73
CA ALA A 29 -10.30 34.30 15.62
C ALA A 29 -11.80 34.05 15.79
N VAL A 30 -12.20 32.86 16.27
CA VAL A 30 -13.61 32.54 16.56
C VAL A 30 -14.15 33.38 17.72
N ARG A 31 -13.30 33.70 18.72
CA ARG A 31 -13.69 34.60 19.83
C ARG A 31 -13.83 36.06 19.40
N HIS A 32 -13.11 36.48 18.38
CA HIS A 32 -13.18 37.84 17.82
C HIS A 32 -14.02 37.81 16.54
N GLU A 33 -15.35 37.91 16.65
CA GLU A 33 -16.32 37.95 15.51
C GLU A 33 -16.02 39.03 14.44
N ARG A 34 -15.05 39.91 14.67
CA ARG A 34 -14.65 40.99 13.77
C ARG A 34 -13.69 40.60 12.65
N LEU A 35 -13.08 39.41 12.69
CA LEU A 35 -12.04 39.01 11.72
C LEU A 35 -12.59 38.24 10.51
N PHE A 36 -13.83 37.81 10.55
CA PHE A 36 -14.43 37.16 9.38
C PHE A 36 -15.53 38.01 8.78
N PRO A 37 -15.45 38.36 7.48
CA PRO A 37 -16.53 39.07 6.81
C PRO A 37 -17.82 38.25 6.88
N LYS A 38 -18.94 38.88 7.20
CA LYS A 38 -20.29 38.28 7.30
C LYS A 38 -20.80 37.67 6.00
N HIS A 39 -20.02 37.68 4.95
CA HIS A 39 -20.40 37.12 3.66
C HIS A 39 -20.09 35.62 3.61
N GLY A 40 -21.00 34.83 3.02
CA GLY A 40 -21.07 33.38 2.99
C GLY A 40 -19.82 32.60 2.53
N PHE A 41 -18.72 33.28 2.23
CA PHE A 41 -17.44 32.72 1.85
C PHE A 41 -16.86 31.78 2.95
N GLY A 42 -17.03 32.13 4.24
CA GLY A 42 -16.54 31.31 5.35
C GLY A 42 -17.23 29.94 5.46
N LYS A 43 -18.48 29.82 5.07
CA LYS A 43 -19.21 28.55 5.09
C LYS A 43 -18.71 27.61 3.99
N TRP A 44 -18.45 28.13 2.82
CA TRP A 44 -17.95 27.36 1.67
C TRP A 44 -16.51 26.92 1.87
N THR A 45 -15.66 27.78 2.44
CA THR A 45 -14.29 27.39 2.78
C THR A 45 -14.25 26.34 3.88
N ALA A 46 -15.07 26.47 4.93
CA ALA A 46 -15.19 25.44 5.98
C ALA A 46 -15.69 24.11 5.41
N LEU A 47 -16.70 24.13 4.52
CA LEU A 47 -17.19 22.94 3.85
C LEU A 47 -16.13 22.31 2.97
N ALA A 48 -15.40 23.10 2.18
CA ALA A 48 -14.30 22.61 1.36
C ALA A 48 -13.19 21.96 2.20
N CYS A 49 -12.77 22.61 3.30
CA CYS A 49 -11.80 22.05 4.23
C CYS A 49 -12.28 20.73 4.86
N LEU A 50 -13.56 20.64 5.22
CA LEU A 50 -14.14 19.41 5.76
C LEU A 50 -14.13 18.27 4.72
N ILE A 51 -14.51 18.59 3.47
CA ILE A 51 -14.47 17.62 2.38
C ILE A 51 -13.03 17.12 2.15
N PHE A 52 -12.04 18.00 2.06
CA PHE A 52 -10.65 17.60 1.89
C PHE A 52 -10.12 16.81 3.10
N ALA A 53 -10.45 17.22 4.32
CA ALA A 53 -10.02 16.55 5.54
C ALA A 53 -10.60 15.14 5.68
N THR A 54 -11.77 14.87 5.09
CA THR A 54 -12.41 13.55 5.13
C THR A 54 -12.11 12.72 3.88
N ALA A 55 -12.03 13.32 2.70
CA ALA A 55 -11.83 12.61 1.43
C ALA A 55 -10.48 11.89 1.37
N ILE A 56 -9.39 12.53 1.84
CA ILE A 56 -8.05 11.92 1.81
C ILE A 56 -7.96 10.68 2.71
N PRO A 57 -8.37 10.71 4.00
CA PRO A 57 -8.38 9.52 4.85
C PRO A 57 -9.30 8.42 4.32
N VAL A 58 -10.50 8.75 3.84
CA VAL A 58 -11.44 7.79 3.28
C VAL A 58 -10.87 7.13 2.02
N HIS A 59 -10.32 7.94 1.10
CA HIS A 59 -9.65 7.41 -0.08
C HIS A 59 -8.50 6.46 0.30
N SER A 60 -7.66 6.85 1.26
CA SER A 60 -6.52 6.03 1.71
C SER A 60 -6.92 4.75 2.45
N ALA A 61 -8.13 4.72 3.03
CA ALA A 61 -8.67 3.53 3.67
C ALA A 61 -9.26 2.53 2.66
N LEU A 62 -9.92 3.03 1.60
CA LEU A 62 -10.55 2.21 0.57
C LEU A 62 -9.56 1.78 -0.52
N PHE A 63 -8.67 2.68 -0.89
CA PHE A 63 -7.63 2.47 -1.90
C PHE A 63 -6.26 2.59 -1.25
N LEU A 64 -5.20 2.32 -1.98
CA LEU A 64 -3.86 2.70 -1.51
C LEU A 64 -3.72 4.23 -1.50
N PRO A 65 -2.93 4.79 -0.57
CA PRO A 65 -2.73 6.23 -0.54
C PRO A 65 -2.18 6.74 -1.88
N PRO A 66 -2.59 7.93 -2.35
CA PRO A 66 -2.17 8.48 -3.64
C PRO A 66 -0.65 8.70 -3.73
N VAL A 67 0.01 8.87 -2.58
CA VAL A 67 1.47 8.92 -2.47
C VAL A 67 1.92 7.76 -1.59
N ASP A 68 2.70 6.87 -2.17
CA ASP A 68 3.26 5.71 -1.48
C ASP A 68 4.62 6.06 -0.87
N PHE A 69 4.65 6.20 0.46
CA PHE A 69 5.86 6.48 1.24
C PHE A 69 6.47 5.21 1.85
N LEU A 70 6.03 4.03 1.45
CA LEU A 70 6.60 2.79 1.93
C LEU A 70 7.95 2.52 1.26
N PRO A 71 8.86 1.78 1.90
CA PRO A 71 10.16 1.43 1.34
C PRO A 71 10.03 0.72 -0.01
N TYR A 72 9.06 -0.17 -0.13
CA TYR A 72 8.79 -0.93 -1.35
C TYR A 72 7.72 -0.23 -2.21
N ASN A 73 8.03 0.96 -2.70
CA ASN A 73 7.13 1.70 -3.58
C ASN A 73 7.27 1.25 -5.05
N ARG A 74 6.41 1.77 -5.92
CA ARG A 74 6.48 1.51 -7.35
C ARG A 74 7.81 2.01 -7.92
N GLY A 75 8.52 1.16 -8.66
CA GLY A 75 9.84 1.43 -9.22
C GLY A 75 11.00 0.95 -8.35
N THR A 76 10.76 0.49 -7.11
CA THR A 76 11.79 -0.08 -6.26
C THR A 76 12.30 -1.39 -6.87
N ASN A 77 13.62 -1.53 -6.92
CA ASN A 77 14.27 -2.79 -7.23
C ASN A 77 14.38 -3.63 -5.95
N LEU A 78 13.88 -4.85 -6.00
CA LEU A 78 13.92 -5.81 -4.89
C LEU A 78 15.19 -6.66 -4.88
N ASP A 79 15.93 -6.70 -6.01
CA ASP A 79 17.16 -7.46 -6.14
C ASP A 79 18.23 -6.90 -5.21
N GLY A 80 18.76 -7.76 -4.33
CA GLY A 80 19.75 -7.37 -3.33
C GLY A 80 19.26 -6.40 -2.26
N HIS A 81 17.93 -6.20 -2.11
CA HIS A 81 17.40 -5.33 -1.06
C HIS A 81 17.54 -6.03 0.31
N PRO A 82 18.32 -5.48 1.26
CA PRO A 82 18.74 -6.19 2.46
C PRO A 82 17.60 -6.61 3.40
N ASP A 83 16.48 -5.88 3.35
CA ASP A 83 15.34 -6.10 4.24
C ASP A 83 14.19 -6.85 3.54
N PHE A 84 14.39 -7.35 2.32
CA PHE A 84 13.38 -8.07 1.56
C PHE A 84 13.76 -9.53 1.43
N ALA A 85 13.17 -10.37 2.26
CA ALA A 85 13.40 -11.80 2.26
C ALA A 85 12.08 -12.57 2.15
N ILE A 86 12.06 -13.56 1.25
CA ILE A 86 10.95 -14.48 1.02
C ILE A 86 11.43 -15.89 1.33
N PHE A 87 10.64 -16.63 2.10
CA PHE A 87 10.95 -17.97 2.54
C PHE A 87 9.97 -18.99 1.98
N ASN A 88 10.46 -20.18 1.64
CA ASN A 88 9.62 -21.32 1.26
C ASN A 88 9.04 -22.03 2.51
N GLY A 89 8.29 -23.12 2.29
CA GLY A 89 7.72 -23.93 3.37
C GLY A 89 8.75 -24.66 4.27
N GLN A 90 10.00 -24.72 3.86
CA GLN A 90 11.13 -25.24 4.63
C GLN A 90 11.92 -24.16 5.36
N TYR A 91 11.45 -22.91 5.33
CA TYR A 91 12.14 -21.72 5.84
C TYR A 91 13.50 -21.43 5.19
N GLU A 92 13.68 -21.89 3.95
CA GLU A 92 14.83 -21.51 3.15
C GLU A 92 14.51 -20.20 2.40
N GLU A 93 15.49 -19.31 2.32
CA GLU A 93 15.33 -18.07 1.56
C GLU A 93 15.36 -18.36 0.07
N VAL A 94 14.32 -17.91 -0.64
CA VAL A 94 14.10 -18.14 -2.07
C VAL A 94 13.89 -16.85 -2.86
N THR A 95 14.23 -15.71 -2.27
CA THR A 95 14.02 -14.37 -2.82
C THR A 95 14.52 -14.26 -4.25
N ASP A 96 15.79 -14.57 -4.47
CA ASP A 96 16.46 -14.43 -5.78
C ASP A 96 15.85 -15.37 -6.84
N SER A 97 15.58 -16.61 -6.46
CA SER A 97 14.99 -17.58 -7.38
C SER A 97 13.56 -17.26 -7.76
N LEU A 98 12.81 -16.63 -6.85
CA LEU A 98 11.43 -16.21 -7.11
C LEU A 98 11.36 -14.93 -7.95
N LEU A 99 12.25 -13.97 -7.69
CA LEU A 99 12.28 -12.71 -8.42
C LEU A 99 12.87 -12.84 -9.83
N ASN A 100 13.78 -13.79 -10.05
CA ASN A 100 14.47 -14.03 -11.32
C ASN A 100 13.91 -15.24 -12.06
N LEU A 101 12.58 -15.28 -12.21
CA LEU A 101 11.90 -16.36 -12.94
C LEU A 101 12.42 -16.46 -14.40
N PRO A 102 12.61 -17.68 -14.92
CA PRO A 102 13.04 -17.87 -16.31
C PRO A 102 12.09 -17.21 -17.30
N GLY A 103 12.65 -16.48 -18.28
CA GLY A 103 11.88 -15.83 -19.34
C GLY A 103 11.37 -14.44 -19.00
N SER A 104 11.88 -13.79 -17.93
CA SER A 104 11.49 -12.44 -17.52
C SER A 104 9.98 -12.26 -17.36
N LYS A 105 9.30 -13.33 -16.94
CA LYS A 105 7.83 -13.30 -16.74
C LYS A 105 7.50 -12.43 -15.54
N PRO A 106 6.45 -11.59 -15.65
CA PRO A 106 5.96 -10.85 -14.51
C PRO A 106 5.46 -11.80 -13.41
N LEU A 107 5.74 -11.46 -12.17
CA LEU A 107 5.31 -12.19 -10.99
C LEU A 107 4.26 -11.38 -10.24
N ALA A 108 3.09 -11.94 -10.04
CA ALA A 108 2.09 -11.39 -9.15
C ALA A 108 2.21 -12.03 -7.77
N ILE A 109 2.62 -11.23 -6.79
CA ILE A 109 2.70 -11.66 -5.39
C ILE A 109 1.44 -11.16 -4.68
N ILE A 110 0.62 -12.10 -4.22
CA ILE A 110 -0.52 -11.80 -3.36
C ILE A 110 0.00 -11.73 -1.94
N THR A 111 -0.15 -10.60 -1.29
CA THR A 111 0.26 -10.42 0.11
C THR A 111 -0.94 -10.58 1.03
N ALA A 112 -0.81 -11.36 2.11
CA ALA A 112 -1.84 -11.55 3.11
C ALA A 112 -1.24 -11.59 4.52
N ARG A 113 -1.62 -10.64 5.37
CA ARG A 113 -1.23 -10.59 6.80
C ARG A 113 -2.28 -11.20 7.72
N GLU A 114 -3.42 -11.57 7.18
CA GLU A 114 -4.51 -12.25 7.87
C GLU A 114 -4.98 -13.48 7.07
N GLU A 115 -5.80 -14.31 7.68
CA GLU A 115 -6.41 -15.43 6.99
C GLU A 115 -7.39 -14.94 5.92
N LEU A 116 -7.23 -15.44 4.71
CA LEU A 116 -8.07 -15.08 3.58
C LEU A 116 -9.45 -15.73 3.72
N LYS A 117 -10.49 -14.90 3.65
CA LYS A 117 -11.89 -15.33 3.71
C LYS A 117 -12.35 -15.96 2.39
N ALA A 118 -13.48 -16.64 2.43
CA ALA A 118 -14.06 -17.26 1.21
C ALA A 118 -14.29 -16.24 0.06
N GLU A 119 -14.63 -15.00 0.39
CA GLU A 119 -14.80 -13.91 -0.59
C GLU A 119 -13.48 -13.51 -1.24
N ASP A 120 -12.39 -13.47 -0.44
CA ASP A 120 -11.06 -13.15 -0.93
C ASP A 120 -10.59 -14.23 -1.91
N TRP A 121 -10.79 -15.51 -1.56
CA TRP A 121 -10.49 -16.63 -2.44
C TRP A 121 -11.27 -16.58 -3.76
N LYS A 122 -12.52 -16.11 -3.74
CA LYS A 122 -13.30 -15.91 -4.96
C LYS A 122 -12.68 -14.81 -5.85
N LYS A 123 -12.25 -13.69 -5.25
CA LYS A 123 -11.55 -12.61 -5.96
C LYS A 123 -10.23 -13.11 -6.54
N LEU A 124 -9.44 -13.86 -5.75
CA LEU A 124 -8.16 -14.43 -6.17
C LEU A 124 -8.32 -15.42 -7.30
N LYS A 125 -9.38 -16.23 -7.32
CA LYS A 125 -9.68 -17.12 -8.45
C LYS A 125 -9.95 -16.33 -9.72
N THR A 126 -10.68 -15.23 -9.65
CA THR A 126 -10.89 -14.34 -10.80
C THR A 126 -9.57 -13.70 -11.24
N PHE A 127 -8.78 -13.20 -10.29
CA PHE A 127 -7.46 -12.65 -10.57
C PHE A 127 -6.52 -13.67 -11.20
N SER A 128 -6.48 -14.90 -10.71
CA SER A 128 -5.63 -15.97 -11.25
C SER A 128 -5.98 -16.32 -12.71
N THR A 129 -7.25 -16.22 -13.08
CA THR A 129 -7.67 -16.40 -14.47
C THR A 129 -7.14 -15.29 -15.37
N LEU A 130 -7.19 -14.05 -14.89
CA LEU A 130 -6.64 -12.88 -15.60
C LEU A 130 -5.11 -12.94 -15.69
N ALA A 131 -4.43 -13.33 -14.61
CA ALA A 131 -2.98 -13.48 -14.57
C ALA A 131 -2.50 -14.55 -15.58
N LYS A 132 -3.19 -15.69 -15.66
CA LYS A 132 -2.90 -16.73 -16.66
C LYS A 132 -3.06 -16.23 -18.10
N GLN A 133 -4.07 -15.41 -18.37
CA GLN A 133 -4.26 -14.79 -19.70
C GLN A 133 -3.15 -13.82 -20.07
N GLY A 134 -2.53 -13.16 -19.07
CA GLY A 134 -1.40 -12.24 -19.25
C GLY A 134 -0.03 -12.90 -19.13
N ASP A 135 0.07 -14.23 -19.06
CA ASP A 135 1.33 -14.99 -18.81
C ASP A 135 2.07 -14.52 -17.55
N ILE A 136 1.31 -14.15 -16.51
CA ILE A 136 1.82 -13.68 -15.22
C ILE A 136 1.89 -14.86 -14.26
N SER A 137 3.06 -15.13 -13.69
CA SER A 137 3.23 -16.11 -12.60
C SER A 137 2.56 -15.60 -11.33
N LEU A 138 2.05 -16.52 -10.51
CA LEU A 138 1.26 -16.16 -9.33
C LEU A 138 1.72 -16.93 -8.11
N CYS A 139 1.99 -16.23 -7.02
CA CYS A 139 2.25 -16.82 -5.72
C CYS A 139 1.52 -16.06 -4.60
N LEU A 140 1.36 -16.73 -3.46
CA LEU A 140 0.84 -16.14 -2.24
C LEU A 140 2.01 -15.92 -1.26
N MET A 141 2.11 -14.76 -0.65
CA MET A 141 3.06 -14.44 0.40
C MET A 141 2.29 -14.06 1.66
N SER A 142 2.46 -14.82 2.73
CA SER A 142 1.74 -14.62 3.98
C SER A 142 2.64 -14.75 5.20
N LEU A 143 2.07 -14.50 6.39
CA LEU A 143 2.74 -14.86 7.63
C LEU A 143 2.77 -16.39 7.80
N PRO A 144 3.82 -16.94 8.44
CA PRO A 144 3.87 -18.35 8.78
C PRO A 144 2.63 -18.79 9.58
N GLY A 145 2.11 -19.98 9.27
CA GLY A 145 0.91 -20.51 9.93
C GLY A 145 -0.41 -20.02 9.34
N LEU A 146 -0.40 -18.99 8.47
CA LEU A 146 -1.61 -18.51 7.82
C LEU A 146 -1.72 -19.05 6.39
N ASN A 147 -2.95 -19.30 5.95
CA ASN A 147 -3.26 -19.64 4.57
C ASN A 147 -2.58 -20.91 4.01
N GLU A 148 -2.13 -21.83 4.86
CA GLU A 148 -1.39 -23.03 4.45
C GLU A 148 -2.25 -24.07 3.71
N ARG A 149 -3.57 -24.04 3.89
CA ARG A 149 -4.51 -25.03 3.36
C ARG A 149 -5.05 -24.68 1.96
N ASN A 150 -4.25 -24.05 1.13
CA ASN A 150 -4.69 -23.64 -0.18
C ASN A 150 -3.93 -24.36 -1.30
N THR A 151 -4.41 -24.25 -2.53
CA THR A 151 -3.80 -24.86 -3.73
C THR A 151 -2.81 -23.96 -4.44
N MET A 152 -2.56 -22.76 -3.88
CA MET A 152 -1.66 -21.77 -4.44
C MET A 152 -0.26 -21.97 -3.83
N GLU A 153 0.77 -21.76 -4.62
CA GLU A 153 2.13 -21.79 -4.13
C GLU A 153 2.33 -20.68 -3.10
N THR A 154 2.64 -21.07 -1.86
CA THR A 154 2.67 -20.17 -0.71
C THR A 154 4.10 -20.00 -0.21
N TYR A 155 4.47 -18.76 -0.04
CA TYR A 155 5.72 -18.31 0.52
C TYR A 155 5.45 -17.49 1.78
N TYR A 156 6.51 -17.28 2.57
CA TYR A 156 6.41 -16.60 3.85
C TYR A 156 7.34 -15.40 3.91
N ALA A 157 6.89 -14.37 4.58
CA ALA A 157 7.70 -13.22 4.95
C ALA A 157 7.33 -12.78 6.37
N ASP A 158 8.19 -12.02 7.01
CA ASP A 158 7.89 -11.43 8.31
C ASP A 158 6.85 -10.31 8.21
N GLU A 159 6.25 -9.99 9.36
CA GLU A 159 5.19 -8.99 9.42
C GLU A 159 5.67 -7.60 9.06
N VAL A 160 6.92 -7.25 9.36
CA VAL A 160 7.49 -5.93 9.07
C VAL A 160 7.66 -5.77 7.56
N THR A 161 8.18 -6.79 6.89
CA THR A 161 8.32 -6.84 5.43
C THR A 161 6.95 -6.69 4.77
N LEU A 162 5.94 -7.48 5.18
CA LEU A 162 4.60 -7.40 4.62
C LEU A 162 3.95 -6.02 4.82
N LYS A 163 4.11 -5.40 6.00
CA LYS A 163 3.63 -4.04 6.29
C LYS A 163 4.36 -2.98 5.47
N SER A 164 5.64 -3.20 5.19
CA SER A 164 6.47 -2.29 4.40
C SER A 164 6.14 -2.36 2.90
N ILE A 165 5.62 -3.49 2.42
CA ILE A 165 5.13 -3.63 1.05
C ILE A 165 3.80 -2.92 0.88
N LEU A 166 2.81 -3.23 1.72
CA LEU A 166 1.45 -2.72 1.62
C LEU A 166 0.89 -2.35 3.00
N ARG A 167 0.20 -1.21 3.08
CA ARG A 167 -0.51 -0.81 4.30
C ARG A 167 -1.77 -1.63 4.53
N SER A 168 -2.42 -2.06 3.44
CA SER A 168 -3.58 -2.96 3.54
C SER A 168 -3.16 -4.34 4.04
N GLU A 169 -4.07 -5.02 4.70
CA GLU A 169 -3.84 -6.38 5.21
C GLU A 169 -3.75 -7.42 4.09
N LYS A 170 -4.36 -7.09 2.95
CA LYS A 170 -4.38 -7.92 1.75
C LYS A 170 -4.11 -7.07 0.52
N GLY A 171 -3.30 -7.58 -0.39
CA GLY A 171 -3.04 -6.87 -1.62
C GLY A 171 -2.34 -7.69 -2.70
N ILE A 172 -2.07 -7.02 -3.79
CA ILE A 172 -1.42 -7.59 -4.97
C ILE A 172 -0.25 -6.70 -5.33
N LEU A 173 0.90 -7.31 -5.53
CA LEU A 173 2.13 -6.69 -5.98
C LEU A 173 2.50 -7.31 -7.32
N ILE A 174 2.76 -6.51 -8.34
CA ILE A 174 3.32 -6.98 -9.60
C ILE A 174 4.79 -6.62 -9.65
N VAL A 175 5.61 -7.63 -9.84
CA VAL A 175 7.07 -7.51 -9.97
C VAL A 175 7.48 -8.00 -11.36
N GLU A 176 8.32 -7.26 -12.03
CA GLU A 176 8.91 -7.63 -13.31
C GLU A 176 10.40 -7.24 -13.32
N ASN A 177 11.27 -8.19 -13.64
CA ASN A 177 12.73 -8.01 -13.56
C ASN A 177 13.17 -7.43 -12.21
N SER A 178 12.66 -8.02 -11.12
CA SER A 178 12.89 -7.59 -9.74
C SER A 178 12.40 -6.17 -9.39
N ILE A 179 11.72 -5.46 -10.31
CA ILE A 179 11.21 -4.11 -10.10
C ILE A 179 9.71 -4.16 -9.82
N ILE A 180 9.26 -3.46 -8.79
CA ILE A 180 7.85 -3.29 -8.48
C ILE A 180 7.19 -2.42 -9.55
N ARG A 181 6.29 -3.00 -10.34
CA ARG A 181 5.54 -2.29 -11.39
C ARG A 181 4.24 -1.70 -10.88
N ALA A 182 3.54 -2.45 -10.05
CA ALA A 182 2.24 -2.02 -9.55
C ALA A 182 1.92 -2.63 -8.19
N LYS A 183 1.05 -1.94 -7.44
CA LYS A 183 0.54 -2.36 -6.13
C LYS A 183 -0.93 -1.98 -6.02
N TRP A 184 -1.73 -2.88 -5.48
CA TRP A 184 -3.16 -2.64 -5.23
C TRP A 184 -3.62 -3.34 -3.95
N ASN A 185 -4.66 -2.79 -3.34
CA ASN A 185 -5.44 -3.51 -2.36
C ASN A 185 -6.24 -4.62 -3.08
N LEU A 186 -6.35 -5.79 -2.47
CA LEU A 186 -7.10 -6.92 -3.02
C LEU A 186 -8.57 -6.58 -3.31
N ASP A 187 -9.15 -5.65 -2.55
CA ASP A 187 -10.54 -5.25 -2.71
C ASP A 187 -10.80 -4.31 -3.90
N THR A 188 -9.76 -3.61 -4.35
CA THR A 188 -9.90 -2.50 -5.32
C THR A 188 -9.00 -2.61 -6.54
N TYR A 189 -8.39 -3.79 -6.79
CA TYR A 189 -7.54 -3.94 -7.95
C TYR A 189 -8.32 -3.75 -9.27
N PRO A 190 -7.78 -3.00 -10.22
CA PRO A 190 -8.45 -2.75 -11.49
C PRO A 190 -8.23 -3.92 -12.45
N ALA A 191 -9.26 -4.75 -12.67
CA ALA A 191 -9.17 -5.91 -13.56
C ALA A 191 -8.71 -5.59 -15.00
N LYS A 192 -8.87 -4.34 -15.46
CA LYS A 192 -8.42 -3.89 -16.80
C LYS A 192 -6.93 -3.57 -16.87
N LEU A 193 -6.27 -3.17 -15.77
CA LEU A 193 -4.88 -2.73 -15.77
C LEU A 193 -3.86 -3.86 -15.72
N ILE A 194 -4.28 -5.08 -15.47
CA ILE A 194 -3.38 -6.25 -15.52
C ILE A 194 -2.81 -6.43 -16.93
N ARG A 195 -3.56 -6.05 -17.97
CA ARG A 195 -3.11 -6.08 -19.38
C ARG A 195 -2.06 -5.01 -19.71
N HIS A 196 -2.05 -3.88 -19.00
CA HIS A 196 -1.12 -2.76 -19.26
C HIS A 196 0.08 -2.73 -18.31
N ALA A 197 0.11 -3.57 -17.30
CA ALA A 197 1.29 -3.70 -16.43
C ALA A 197 2.42 -4.51 -17.09
N THR A 198 2.13 -5.09 -18.26
CA THR A 198 3.05 -5.91 -19.07
C THR A 198 3.42 -5.25 -20.41
N GLU A 199 2.91 -4.06 -20.72
CA GLU A 199 3.37 -3.18 -21.80
C GLU A 199 4.24 -2.04 -21.23
#